data_cf35dcbb903e78a5c682c320672a4c57
#
_entry.id   cf35dcbb903e78a5c682c320672a4c57
#
_cell.length_a   1.000
_cell.length_b   1.000
_cell.length_c   1.000
_cell.angle_alpha   90.00
_cell.angle_beta   90.00
_cell.angle_gamma   90.00
#
_symmetry.space_group_name_H-M   'P 1'
#
loop_
_entity.id
_entity.type
_entity.pdbx_description
1 polymer ?
#
loop_
_entity_poly.entity_id
_entity_poly.type
_entity_poly.pdbx_seq_one_letter_code
_entity_poly.pdbx_strand_id
1 'polypeptide(L)'
;VTVEKESSEAGVELCRLLAAGKRGTVTELMVRLEKKRLDRDGFAAMLDQARTLLAAALLAQYGQSPKGPDAALIVQLGKRLTKQRIMGTIELLQTYRGACSYNVGASHVLGALAVELEEIL
;
A
#
# COMPACT_ATOMS: atom_id res chain seq x y z
N VAL A 1 6.54 19.61 4.17
CA VAL A 1 7.43 18.72 4.83
C VAL A 1 7.68 17.49 3.98
N THR A 2 8.94 17.30 3.61
CA THR A 2 9.34 16.31 2.60
C THR A 2 9.07 14.87 2.99
N VAL A 3 9.18 14.51 4.27
CA VAL A 3 9.01 13.12 4.72
C VAL A 3 7.58 12.64 4.56
N GLU A 4 6.60 13.43 4.98
CA GLU A 4 5.19 13.08 4.83
C GLU A 4 4.78 12.96 3.36
N LYS A 5 5.28 13.86 2.53
CA LYS A 5 5.01 13.84 1.10
C LYS A 5 5.58 12.60 0.44
N GLU A 6 6.82 12.23 0.76
CA GLU A 6 7.47 11.02 0.23
C GLU A 6 6.71 9.77 0.67
N SER A 7 6.29 9.70 1.92
CA SER A 7 5.54 8.57 2.45
C SER A 7 4.18 8.43 1.79
N SER A 8 3.49 9.55 1.57
CA SER A 8 2.21 9.58 0.87
C SER A 8 2.36 9.14 -0.59
N GLU A 9 3.40 9.63 -1.26
CA GLU A 9 3.70 9.23 -2.63
C GLU A 9 4.03 7.73 -2.72
N ALA A 10 4.74 7.19 -1.73
CA ALA A 10 5.05 5.77 -1.67
C ALA A 10 3.78 4.93 -1.54
N GLY A 11 2.82 5.36 -0.73
CA GLY A 11 1.54 4.68 -0.60
C GLY A 11 0.74 4.68 -1.90
N VAL A 12 0.71 5.82 -2.58
CA VAL A 12 0.05 5.93 -3.89
C VAL A 12 0.74 5.03 -4.92
N GLU A 13 2.07 5.02 -4.95
CA GLU A 13 2.81 4.18 -5.88
C GLU A 13 2.58 2.69 -5.60
N LEU A 14 2.54 2.29 -4.33
CA LEU A 14 2.22 0.91 -3.96
C LEU A 14 0.87 0.51 -4.54
N CYS A 15 -0.15 1.37 -4.41
CA CYS A 15 -1.48 1.09 -4.95
C CYS A 15 -1.47 1.02 -6.47
N ARG A 16 -0.68 1.84 -7.16
CA ARG A 16 -0.52 1.75 -8.61
C ARG A 16 0.05 0.40 -9.04
N LEU A 17 1.04 -0.10 -8.30
CA LEU A 17 1.64 -1.39 -8.60
C LEU A 17 0.67 -2.54 -8.34
N LEU A 18 -0.12 -2.44 -7.28
CA LEU A 18 -1.18 -3.41 -7.01
C LEU A 18 -2.23 -3.42 -8.11
N ALA A 19 -2.62 -2.25 -8.61
CA ALA A 19 -3.56 -2.12 -9.72
C ALA A 19 -2.98 -2.67 -11.01
N ALA A 20 -1.69 -2.51 -11.25
CA ALA A 20 -1.02 -3.03 -12.43
C ALA A 20 -0.91 -4.56 -12.43
N GLY A 21 -0.81 -5.17 -11.24
CA GLY A 21 -0.80 -6.62 -11.08
C GLY A 21 0.44 -7.32 -11.61
N LYS A 22 1.56 -6.61 -11.77
CA LYS A 22 2.80 -7.21 -12.26
C LYS A 22 3.65 -7.69 -11.09
N ARG A 23 4.01 -8.98 -11.12
CA ARG A 23 4.88 -9.57 -10.11
C ARG A 23 6.28 -8.94 -10.18
N GLY A 24 6.91 -8.82 -9.04
CA GLY A 24 8.25 -8.26 -8.90
C GLY A 24 8.29 -6.75 -8.72
N THR A 25 7.27 -6.02 -9.16
CA THR A 25 7.25 -4.56 -9.07
C THR A 25 7.11 -4.07 -7.63
N VAL A 26 6.32 -4.78 -6.82
CA VAL A 26 6.17 -4.46 -5.40
C VAL A 26 7.50 -4.66 -4.68
N THR A 27 8.20 -5.76 -4.96
CA THR A 27 9.52 -6.04 -4.38
C THR A 27 10.51 -4.94 -4.76
N GLU A 28 10.51 -4.49 -6.02
CA GLU A 28 11.37 -3.39 -6.46
C GLU A 28 11.08 -2.09 -5.70
N LEU A 29 9.81 -1.78 -5.47
CA LEU A 29 9.43 -0.61 -4.69
C LEU A 29 9.96 -0.72 -3.27
N MET A 30 9.80 -1.88 -2.62
CA MET A 30 10.25 -2.07 -1.24
C MET A 30 11.77 -1.95 -1.14
N VAL A 31 12.52 -2.47 -2.12
CA VAL A 31 13.98 -2.31 -2.16
C VAL A 31 14.37 -0.84 -2.27
N ARG A 32 13.67 -0.07 -3.11
CA ARG A 32 13.92 1.37 -3.24
C ARG A 32 13.66 2.11 -1.93
N LEU A 33 12.58 1.76 -1.23
CA LEU A 33 12.24 2.38 0.04
C LEU A 33 13.26 2.04 1.12
N GLU A 34 13.78 0.81 1.12
CA GLU A 34 14.85 0.42 2.03
C GLU A 34 16.11 1.24 1.79
N LYS A 35 16.48 1.46 0.53
CA LYS A 35 17.64 2.28 0.18
C LYS A 35 17.47 3.73 0.58
N LYS A 36 16.25 4.25 0.53
CA LYS A 36 15.93 5.61 0.98
C LYS A 36 15.87 5.73 2.49
N ARG A 37 16.03 4.64 3.20
CA ARG A 37 16.00 4.60 4.68
C ARG A 37 14.73 5.22 5.26
N LEU A 38 13.59 4.80 4.70
CA LEU A 38 12.30 5.22 5.23
C LEU A 38 12.21 4.80 6.69
N ASP A 39 11.93 5.77 7.58
CA ASP A 39 11.86 5.48 9.01
C ASP A 39 10.52 4.82 9.37
N ARG A 40 10.38 4.46 10.66
CA ARG A 40 9.17 3.80 11.15
C ARG A 40 7.92 4.62 10.88
N ASP A 41 7.97 5.92 11.15
CA ASP A 41 6.83 6.81 10.96
C ASP A 41 6.48 6.97 9.48
N GLY A 42 7.48 7.08 8.63
CA GLY A 42 7.30 7.14 7.18
C GLY A 42 6.70 5.85 6.63
N PHE A 43 7.19 4.70 7.12
CA PHE A 43 6.65 3.40 6.74
C PHE A 43 5.19 3.26 7.16
N ALA A 44 4.88 3.65 8.40
CA ALA A 44 3.52 3.62 8.92
C ALA A 44 2.58 4.53 8.11
N ALA A 45 3.04 5.73 7.73
CA ALA A 45 2.27 6.65 6.91
C ALA A 45 1.99 6.08 5.52
N MET A 46 2.96 5.38 4.93
CA MET A 46 2.78 4.69 3.65
C MET A 46 1.68 3.63 3.75
N LEU A 47 1.72 2.80 4.80
CA LEU A 47 0.72 1.77 5.02
C LEU A 47 -0.67 2.36 5.22
N ASP A 48 -0.77 3.45 5.99
CA ASP A 48 -2.05 4.12 6.25
C ASP A 48 -2.62 4.72 4.95
N GLN A 49 -1.78 5.32 4.12
CA GLN A 49 -2.22 5.90 2.85
C GLN A 49 -2.70 4.80 1.89
N ALA A 50 -1.94 3.72 1.76
CA ALA A 50 -2.33 2.61 0.91
C ALA A 50 -3.66 1.99 1.37
N ARG A 51 -3.83 1.82 2.68
CA ARG A 51 -5.06 1.30 3.25
C ARG A 51 -6.26 2.22 2.95
N THR A 52 -6.06 3.52 3.06
CA THR A 52 -7.11 4.51 2.76
C THR A 52 -7.56 4.38 1.30
N LEU A 53 -6.63 4.27 0.36
CA LEU A 53 -6.95 4.12 -1.05
C LEU A 53 -7.67 2.80 -1.34
N LEU A 54 -7.24 1.71 -0.71
CA LEU A 54 -7.88 0.41 -0.86
C LEU A 54 -9.29 0.40 -0.28
N ALA A 55 -9.50 1.05 0.87
CA ALA A 55 -10.83 1.19 1.45
C ALA A 55 -11.77 1.97 0.53
N ALA A 56 -11.26 3.04 -0.08
CA ALA A 56 -12.02 3.82 -1.05
C ALA A 56 -12.36 2.98 -2.30
N ALA A 57 -11.42 2.13 -2.74
CA ALA A 57 -11.66 1.22 -3.87
C ALA A 57 -12.76 0.21 -3.54
N LEU A 58 -12.79 -0.30 -2.32
CA LEU A 58 -13.85 -1.20 -1.86
C LEU A 58 -15.21 -0.51 -1.90
N LEU A 59 -15.29 0.73 -1.41
CA LEU A 59 -16.53 1.54 -1.46
C LEU A 59 -16.96 1.81 -2.91
N ALA A 60 -15.99 2.03 -3.81
CA ALA A 60 -16.28 2.22 -5.22
C ALA A 60 -16.93 0.98 -5.84
N GLN A 61 -16.56 -0.22 -5.40
CA GLN A 61 -17.21 -1.45 -5.84
C GLN A 61 -18.68 -1.53 -5.43
N TYR A 62 -19.06 -0.83 -4.35
CA TYR A 62 -20.44 -0.74 -3.89
C TYR A 62 -21.20 0.47 -4.46
N GLY A 63 -20.62 1.13 -5.48
CA GLY A 63 -21.31 2.20 -6.20
C GLY A 63 -20.97 3.61 -5.74
N GLN A 64 -20.13 3.77 -4.72
CA GLN A 64 -19.73 5.10 -4.28
C GLN A 64 -18.67 5.68 -5.21
N SER A 65 -18.93 6.86 -5.76
CA SER A 65 -17.99 7.52 -6.67
C SER A 65 -16.81 8.10 -5.89
N PRO A 66 -15.57 7.73 -6.24
CA PRO A 66 -14.40 8.30 -5.58
C PRO A 66 -14.22 9.77 -5.99
N LYS A 67 -13.67 10.56 -5.06
CA LYS A 67 -13.43 11.99 -5.26
C LYS A 67 -11.96 12.29 -4.93
N GLY A 68 -11.46 13.41 -5.47
CA GLY A 68 -10.13 13.89 -5.19
C GLY A 68 -9.10 13.48 -6.24
N PRO A 69 -7.81 13.79 -6.00
CA PRO A 69 -6.77 13.60 -7.00
C PRO A 69 -6.47 12.14 -7.35
N ASP A 70 -6.80 11.21 -6.43
CA ASP A 70 -6.53 9.79 -6.63
C ASP A 70 -7.76 9.02 -7.13
N ALA A 71 -8.81 9.71 -7.56
CA ALA A 71 -10.07 9.08 -7.98
C ALA A 71 -9.85 8.05 -9.11
N ALA A 72 -9.03 8.38 -10.10
CA ALA A 72 -8.75 7.47 -11.21
C ALA A 72 -8.05 6.19 -10.73
N LEU A 73 -7.09 6.32 -9.82
CA LEU A 73 -6.39 5.19 -9.23
C LEU A 73 -7.34 4.31 -8.42
N ILE A 74 -8.21 4.92 -7.63
CA ILE A 74 -9.21 4.21 -6.83
C ILE A 74 -10.14 3.38 -7.73
N VAL A 75 -10.59 3.97 -8.84
CA VAL A 75 -11.42 3.26 -9.81
C VAL A 75 -10.67 2.05 -10.39
N GLN A 76 -9.39 2.23 -10.76
CA GLN A 76 -8.57 1.16 -11.29
C GLN A 76 -8.40 0.02 -10.27
N LEU A 77 -8.13 0.36 -9.01
CA LEU A 77 -8.01 -0.64 -7.95
C LEU A 77 -9.31 -1.44 -7.80
N GLY A 78 -10.44 -0.75 -7.81
CA GLY A 78 -11.75 -1.39 -7.68
C GLY A 78 -12.08 -2.31 -8.85
N LYS A 79 -11.60 -1.99 -10.05
CA LYS A 79 -11.80 -2.83 -11.22
C LYS A 79 -10.83 -3.99 -11.31
N ARG A 80 -9.59 -3.77 -10.87
CA ARG A 80 -8.50 -4.74 -11.00
C ARG A 80 -8.55 -5.81 -9.92
N LEU A 81 -8.86 -5.42 -8.68
CA LEU A 81 -8.83 -6.31 -7.54
C LEU A 81 -10.24 -6.78 -7.17
N THR A 82 -10.36 -8.03 -6.79
CA THR A 82 -11.61 -8.55 -6.23
C THR A 82 -11.82 -7.98 -4.83
N LYS A 83 -13.07 -7.99 -4.36
CA LYS A 83 -13.40 -7.59 -2.99
C LYS A 83 -12.53 -8.34 -1.98
N GLN A 84 -12.36 -9.65 -2.17
CA GLN A 84 -11.59 -10.49 -1.26
C GLN A 84 -10.13 -10.09 -1.23
N ARG A 85 -9.55 -9.77 -2.39
CA ARG A 85 -8.16 -9.33 -2.48
C ARG A 85 -7.96 -7.97 -1.84
N ILE A 86 -8.90 -7.04 -2.02
CA ILE A 86 -8.84 -5.74 -1.37
C ILE A 86 -8.90 -5.90 0.14
N MET A 87 -9.84 -6.68 0.64
CA MET A 87 -9.98 -6.92 2.08
C MET A 87 -8.75 -7.60 2.67
N GLY A 88 -8.22 -8.61 1.98
CA GLY A 88 -7.01 -9.32 2.41
C GLY A 88 -5.80 -8.40 2.44
N THR A 89 -5.67 -7.51 1.46
CA THR A 89 -4.58 -6.54 1.42
C THR A 89 -4.71 -5.53 2.56
N ILE A 90 -5.93 -5.04 2.83
CA ILE A 90 -6.17 -4.13 3.95
C ILE A 90 -5.78 -4.77 5.28
N GLU A 91 -6.20 -6.01 5.52
CA GLU A 91 -5.83 -6.74 6.73
C GLU A 91 -4.32 -6.90 6.86
N LEU A 92 -3.66 -7.22 5.75
CA LEU A 92 -2.21 -7.36 5.71
C LEU A 92 -1.51 -6.04 6.08
N LEU A 93 -1.96 -4.94 5.50
CA LEU A 93 -1.41 -3.62 5.80
C LEU A 93 -1.64 -3.24 7.26
N GLN A 94 -2.80 -3.57 7.82
CA GLN A 94 -3.08 -3.34 9.24
C GLN A 94 -2.16 -4.15 10.14
N THR A 95 -1.88 -5.40 9.79
CA THR A 95 -0.97 -6.26 10.53
C THR A 95 0.44 -5.65 10.57
N TYR A 96 0.95 -5.23 9.42
CA TYR A 96 2.27 -4.60 9.36
C TYR A 96 2.30 -3.21 9.97
N ARG A 97 1.19 -2.48 9.91
CA ARG A 97 1.06 -1.20 10.61
C ARG A 97 1.18 -1.40 12.13
N GLY A 98 0.56 -2.45 12.65
CA GLY A 98 0.71 -2.84 14.05
C GLY A 98 2.16 -3.18 14.41
N ALA A 99 2.85 -3.90 13.53
CA ALA A 99 4.26 -4.26 13.72
C ALA A 99 5.17 -3.04 13.82
N CYS A 100 4.79 -1.91 13.22
CA CYS A 100 5.56 -0.67 13.33
C CYS A 100 5.60 -0.13 14.77
N SER A 101 4.68 -0.56 15.62
CA SER A 101 4.66 -0.19 17.04
C SER A 101 5.70 -0.94 17.86
N TYR A 102 6.26 -2.02 17.33
CA TYR A 102 7.28 -2.82 17.98
C TYR A 102 8.65 -2.47 17.42
N ASN A 103 9.69 -2.81 18.16
CA ASN A 103 11.06 -2.45 17.81
C ASN A 103 11.65 -3.40 16.74
N VAL A 104 10.95 -3.54 15.63
CA VAL A 104 11.39 -4.38 14.50
C VAL A 104 12.02 -3.49 13.44
N GLY A 105 13.13 -3.90 12.86
CA GLY A 105 13.80 -3.15 11.81
C GLY A 105 12.91 -2.99 10.58
N ALA A 106 12.87 -1.77 10.03
CA ALA A 106 12.03 -1.45 8.87
C ALA A 106 12.33 -2.34 7.67
N SER A 107 13.60 -2.68 7.43
CA SER A 107 13.98 -3.54 6.31
C SER A 107 13.39 -4.95 6.42
N HIS A 108 13.31 -5.49 7.64
CA HIS A 108 12.69 -6.79 7.89
C HIS A 108 11.20 -6.77 7.53
N VAL A 109 10.51 -5.72 7.97
CA VAL A 109 9.07 -5.55 7.73
C VAL A 109 8.80 -5.37 6.23
N LEU A 110 9.60 -4.55 5.57
CA LEU A 110 9.46 -4.31 4.12
C LEU A 110 9.62 -5.60 3.32
N GLY A 111 10.62 -6.40 3.64
CA GLY A 111 10.88 -7.66 2.93
C GLY A 111 9.73 -8.65 3.08
N ALA A 112 9.25 -8.84 4.30
CA ALA A 112 8.14 -9.75 4.58
C ALA A 112 6.85 -9.27 3.91
N LEU A 113 6.57 -7.97 3.97
CA LEU A 113 5.39 -7.38 3.34
C LEU A 113 5.43 -7.57 1.82
N ALA A 114 6.60 -7.38 1.20
CA ALA A 114 6.75 -7.55 -0.24
C ALA A 114 6.39 -8.97 -0.67
N VAL A 115 6.86 -9.98 0.05
CA VAL A 115 6.56 -11.39 -0.26
C VAL A 115 5.06 -11.65 -0.20
N GLU A 116 4.40 -11.20 0.87
CA GLU A 116 2.97 -11.45 1.05
C GLU A 116 2.12 -10.68 0.04
N LEU A 117 2.49 -9.46 -0.31
CA LEU A 117 1.79 -8.70 -1.35
C LEU A 117 1.93 -9.35 -2.72
N GLU A 118 3.11 -9.88 -3.04
CA GLU A 118 3.32 -10.59 -4.30
C GLU A 118 2.44 -11.84 -4.40
N GLU A 119 2.20 -12.52 -3.29
CA GLU A 119 1.31 -13.68 -3.26
C GLU A 119 -0.16 -13.31 -3.54
N ILE A 120 -0.59 -12.10 -3.14
CA ILE A 120 -1.95 -11.62 -3.40
C ILE A 120 -2.14 -11.28 -4.89
N LEU A 121 -1.10 -10.79 -5.54
CA LEU A 121 -1.14 -10.48 -6.96
C LEU A 121 -1.19 -11.75 -7.80
#